data_91bb171978bc9d2d2225b2126a3c69f5
#
_entry.id   91bb171978bc9d2d2225b2126a3c69f5
#
_cell.length_a   1.000
_cell.length_b   1.000
_cell.length_c   1.000
_cell.angle_alpha   90.00
_cell.angle_beta   90.00
_cell.angle_gamma   90.00
#
_symmetry.space_group_name_H-M   'P 1'
#
loop_
_entity.id
_entity.type
_entity.pdbx_description
1 polymer ?
#
loop_
_entity_poly.entity_id
_entity_poly.type
_entity_poly.pdbx_seq_one_letter_code
_entity_poly.pdbx_strand_id
1 'polypeptide(L)'
;MALLTDDMQGKLIGLLTSEGLIERSVVKEAQKRASESGKPLLSLLTEEHLLENELLVHAVAQLSGVPYVNLASSVIEQHILNLLPEDVAERFMAVPLAEVQGRLAVAMIDANNVQAVDYLANRIQRPLKVFMASEESIRHVLGQYRTDLSSVNEAAEDSQREALDESSQNIVTIVQDSPISRALSTILEYAVKSHASDVHIEPLEKALKIRCRVDGVLREIMQLPKSIEPALVSRIKILSNLKIDEHRIPQDGQFAVNVAGKDVDLRIAISPVVWGEQVVIRLLDKTGNSFDLTDMGYAGRALRAIQKGIKRPSGMILTSGPTGSGKSTSLYALIKEIKDDSINIVTLEDPVEYKIDGVNQIQVHADVGLTFASGLRSILRQDPDVVMVGEIRDTETANLAVQAALTGHLVFSTLHTNSAAGVLPRLLDMGIEPFLIASTVNTIIGQRLVRRVAPKYDSYQSSPLETETIQSTVGHLLPKTQADIPTVSQDLGYKALPLSGQAAYTLVRGRDMPQTPQGYSGRCGLYEVMDVTEEVQNLIVKRATSAEIQRLAIQQGMITMRQDGYLKALSGVTTLEEVNRVAADTA
;
A
#
# COMPACT_ATOMS: atom_id res chain seq x y z
N MET A 1 14.48 -29.61 15.07
CA MET A 1 15.91 -30.02 15.20
C MET A 1 15.96 -31.50 15.49
N ALA A 2 16.74 -32.26 14.71
CA ALA A 2 16.99 -33.69 15.01
C ALA A 2 17.53 -33.84 16.43
N LEU A 3 17.16 -34.92 17.11
CA LEU A 3 17.62 -35.26 18.45
C LEU A 3 19.15 -35.50 18.36
N LEU A 4 19.94 -34.46 18.69
CA LEU A 4 21.38 -34.59 18.83
C LEU A 4 21.64 -35.57 19.99
N THR A 5 22.53 -36.54 19.76
CA THR A 5 22.95 -37.48 20.82
C THR A 5 23.63 -36.71 21.95
N ASP A 6 23.57 -37.23 23.18
CA ASP A 6 24.15 -36.60 24.36
C ASP A 6 25.65 -36.27 24.19
N ASP A 7 26.39 -37.10 23.47
CA ASP A 7 27.82 -36.86 23.12
C ASP A 7 27.99 -35.64 22.18
N MET A 8 27.11 -35.48 21.21
CA MET A 8 27.15 -34.32 20.30
C MET A 8 26.72 -33.03 21.00
N GLN A 9 25.73 -33.08 21.91
CA GLN A 9 25.35 -31.92 22.73
C GLN A 9 26.52 -31.45 23.60
N GLY A 10 27.25 -32.39 24.23
CA GLY A 10 28.44 -32.06 25.04
C GLY A 10 29.54 -31.38 24.21
N LYS A 11 29.82 -31.87 23.02
CA LYS A 11 30.81 -31.30 22.10
C LYS A 11 30.39 -29.92 21.59
N LEU A 12 29.08 -29.74 21.29
CA LEU A 12 28.51 -28.46 20.85
C LEU A 12 28.64 -27.38 21.93
N ILE A 13 28.29 -27.71 23.16
CA ILE A 13 28.43 -26.79 24.30
C ILE A 13 29.92 -26.44 24.53
N GLY A 14 30.79 -27.41 24.38
CA GLY A 14 32.24 -27.21 24.45
C GLY A 14 32.74 -26.22 23.41
N LEU A 15 32.30 -26.38 22.16
CA LEU A 15 32.63 -25.49 21.04
C LEU A 15 32.12 -24.07 21.27
N LEU A 16 30.83 -23.92 21.57
CA LEU A 16 30.19 -22.62 21.83
C LEU A 16 30.86 -21.85 22.96
N THR A 17 31.31 -22.59 24.00
CA THR A 17 32.01 -21.98 25.14
C THR A 17 33.46 -21.62 24.80
N SER A 18 34.16 -22.44 24.00
CA SER A 18 35.54 -22.16 23.60
C SER A 18 35.65 -20.98 22.62
N GLU A 19 34.65 -20.77 21.77
CA GLU A 19 34.57 -19.63 20.86
C GLU A 19 34.01 -18.36 21.52
N GLY A 20 33.66 -18.42 22.82
CA GLY A 20 33.14 -17.26 23.56
C GLY A 20 31.74 -16.82 23.20
N LEU A 21 30.97 -17.66 22.47
CA LEU A 21 29.63 -17.38 22.03
C LEU A 21 28.58 -17.50 23.13
N ILE A 22 28.89 -18.25 24.19
CA ILE A 22 28.08 -18.38 25.40
C ILE A 22 28.96 -18.56 26.64
N GLU A 23 28.62 -17.91 27.74
CA GLU A 23 29.34 -18.06 28.99
C GLU A 23 28.99 -19.38 29.69
N ARG A 24 30.00 -20.02 30.31
CA ARG A 24 29.82 -21.28 31.08
C ARG A 24 28.80 -21.17 32.22
N SER A 25 28.65 -19.99 32.81
CA SER A 25 27.67 -19.67 33.84
C SER A 25 26.25 -19.81 33.33
N VAL A 26 25.98 -19.25 32.16
CA VAL A 26 24.68 -19.27 31.48
C VAL A 26 24.29 -20.69 31.06
N VAL A 27 25.25 -21.46 30.52
CA VAL A 27 25.02 -22.87 30.15
C VAL A 27 24.64 -23.71 31.36
N LYS A 28 25.32 -23.56 32.51
CA LYS A 28 25.00 -24.32 33.75
C LYS A 28 23.62 -23.98 34.28
N GLU A 29 23.22 -22.73 34.22
CA GLU A 29 21.91 -22.28 34.65
C GLU A 29 20.80 -22.79 33.70
N ALA A 30 21.03 -22.75 32.40
CA ALA A 30 20.13 -23.32 31.40
C ALA A 30 20.01 -24.85 31.51
N GLN A 31 21.11 -25.58 31.83
CA GLN A 31 21.07 -27.01 32.09
C GLN A 31 20.22 -27.37 33.33
N LYS A 32 20.28 -26.57 34.39
CA LYS A 32 19.43 -26.76 35.56
C LYS A 32 17.95 -26.57 35.22
N ARG A 33 17.63 -25.51 34.51
CA ARG A 33 16.24 -25.25 34.05
C ARG A 33 15.74 -26.29 33.04
N ALA A 34 16.58 -26.80 32.16
CA ALA A 34 16.25 -27.87 31.23
C ALA A 34 15.89 -29.17 31.99
N SER A 35 16.65 -29.52 33.04
CA SER A 35 16.36 -30.69 33.89
C SER A 35 15.08 -30.51 34.71
N GLU A 36 14.74 -29.29 35.14
CA GLU A 36 13.52 -28.98 35.89
C GLU A 36 12.26 -28.91 35.01
N SER A 37 12.38 -28.44 33.76
CA SER A 37 11.26 -28.26 32.83
C SER A 37 11.04 -29.42 31.86
N GLY A 38 11.97 -30.37 31.75
CA GLY A 38 11.93 -31.50 30.82
C GLY A 38 12.10 -31.10 29.35
N LYS A 39 12.46 -29.84 29.06
CA LYS A 39 12.72 -29.34 27.72
C LYS A 39 14.19 -29.59 27.29
N PRO A 40 14.44 -29.82 25.98
CA PRO A 40 15.83 -29.92 25.48
C PRO A 40 16.60 -28.62 25.73
N LEU A 41 17.86 -28.74 26.22
CA LEU A 41 18.70 -27.60 26.55
C LEU A 41 18.86 -26.60 25.40
N LEU A 42 19.08 -27.08 24.19
CA LEU A 42 19.26 -26.22 23.00
C LEU A 42 18.02 -25.43 22.66
N SER A 43 16.82 -26.01 22.82
CA SER A 43 15.55 -25.31 22.60
C SER A 43 15.36 -24.19 23.63
N LEU A 44 15.77 -24.42 24.88
CA LEU A 44 15.74 -23.41 25.94
C LEU A 44 16.69 -22.24 25.66
N LEU A 45 17.90 -22.52 25.17
CA LEU A 45 18.88 -21.47 24.83
C LEU A 45 18.39 -20.55 23.70
N THR A 46 17.67 -21.10 22.74
CA THR A 46 17.11 -20.31 21.63
C THR A 46 15.79 -19.61 22.00
N GLU A 47 14.87 -20.27 22.74
CA GLU A 47 13.61 -19.69 23.21
C GLU A 47 13.83 -18.51 24.17
N GLU A 48 14.83 -18.56 25.01
CA GLU A 48 15.20 -17.48 25.95
C GLU A 48 16.13 -16.42 25.34
N HIS A 49 16.40 -16.47 24.03
CA HIS A 49 17.32 -15.58 23.32
C HIS A 49 18.74 -15.50 23.92
N LEU A 50 19.19 -16.56 24.58
CA LEU A 50 20.53 -16.67 25.13
C LEU A 50 21.58 -17.04 24.08
N LEU A 51 21.13 -17.58 22.95
CA LEU A 51 21.94 -17.92 21.79
C LEU A 51 21.13 -17.68 20.51
N GLU A 52 21.70 -16.95 19.56
CA GLU A 52 21.09 -16.76 18.25
C GLU A 52 21.03 -18.07 17.47
N ASN A 53 19.89 -18.35 16.82
CA ASN A 53 19.67 -19.59 16.10
C ASN A 53 20.68 -19.81 14.96
N GLU A 54 21.11 -18.74 14.29
CA GLU A 54 22.16 -18.76 13.27
C GLU A 54 23.50 -19.26 13.79
N LEU A 55 23.94 -18.79 14.96
CA LEU A 55 25.18 -19.21 15.60
C LEU A 55 25.14 -20.68 16.03
N LEU A 56 23.98 -21.14 16.51
CA LEU A 56 23.76 -22.53 16.88
C LEU A 56 23.90 -23.45 15.66
N VAL A 57 23.23 -23.11 14.55
CA VAL A 57 23.26 -23.92 13.32
C VAL A 57 24.67 -23.91 12.71
N HIS A 58 25.38 -22.78 12.74
CA HIS A 58 26.78 -22.70 12.32
C HIS A 58 27.69 -23.64 13.12
N ALA A 59 27.54 -23.65 14.43
CA ALA A 59 28.34 -24.54 15.32
C ALA A 59 28.01 -26.04 15.07
N VAL A 60 26.74 -26.37 14.81
CA VAL A 60 26.32 -27.74 14.44
C VAL A 60 26.91 -28.15 13.09
N ALA A 61 26.90 -27.26 12.11
CA ALA A 61 27.50 -27.49 10.79
C ALA A 61 29.01 -27.78 10.90
N GLN A 62 29.72 -27.01 11.71
CA GLN A 62 31.15 -27.19 11.96
C GLN A 62 31.47 -28.55 12.60
N LEU A 63 30.67 -28.99 13.59
CA LEU A 63 30.81 -30.29 14.22
C LEU A 63 30.47 -31.46 13.29
N SER A 64 29.51 -31.25 12.37
CA SER A 64 29.09 -32.26 11.41
C SER A 64 29.99 -32.32 10.18
N GLY A 65 30.95 -31.40 10.01
CA GLY A 65 31.81 -31.30 8.83
C GLY A 65 31.08 -30.90 7.55
N VAL A 66 29.88 -30.31 7.68
CA VAL A 66 29.07 -29.82 6.55
C VAL A 66 29.24 -28.30 6.46
N PRO A 67 29.46 -27.73 5.26
CA PRO A 67 29.58 -26.29 5.12
C PRO A 67 28.25 -25.59 5.46
N TYR A 68 28.35 -24.48 6.19
CA TYR A 68 27.23 -23.62 6.54
C TYR A 68 27.04 -22.52 5.49
N VAL A 69 25.78 -22.09 5.26
CA VAL A 69 25.42 -20.93 4.44
C VAL A 69 24.32 -20.12 5.11
N ASN A 70 24.51 -18.80 5.14
CA ASN A 70 23.48 -17.87 5.60
C ASN A 70 22.68 -17.37 4.38
N LEU A 71 21.35 -17.55 4.40
CA LEU A 71 20.45 -17.20 3.30
C LEU A 71 19.48 -16.08 3.67
N ALA A 72 19.63 -15.43 4.81
CA ALA A 72 18.69 -14.41 5.29
C ALA A 72 18.51 -13.21 4.33
N SER A 73 19.48 -12.95 3.45
CA SER A 73 19.40 -11.90 2.43
C SER A 73 19.63 -12.41 1.01
N SER A 74 19.66 -13.73 0.81
CA SER A 74 19.98 -14.34 -0.49
C SER A 74 18.75 -14.34 -1.39
N VAL A 75 18.93 -13.95 -2.65
CA VAL A 75 17.94 -14.10 -3.72
C VAL A 75 18.44 -15.20 -4.64
N ILE A 76 17.64 -16.25 -4.81
CA ILE A 76 17.96 -17.38 -5.67
C ILE A 76 17.29 -17.16 -7.02
N GLU A 77 18.03 -17.39 -8.09
CA GLU A 77 17.50 -17.28 -9.45
C GLU A 77 16.39 -18.31 -9.69
N GLN A 78 15.33 -17.90 -10.37
CA GLN A 78 14.12 -18.71 -10.54
C GLN A 78 14.42 -20.06 -11.23
N HIS A 79 15.30 -20.08 -12.23
CA HIS A 79 15.66 -21.32 -12.91
C HIS A 79 16.33 -22.34 -11.98
N ILE A 80 16.96 -21.89 -10.89
CA ILE A 80 17.53 -22.75 -9.85
C ILE A 80 16.44 -23.24 -8.89
N LEU A 81 15.52 -22.35 -8.48
CA LEU A 81 14.39 -22.72 -7.63
C LEU A 81 13.55 -23.83 -8.30
N ASN A 82 13.29 -23.70 -9.59
CA ASN A 82 12.49 -24.66 -10.36
C ASN A 82 13.14 -26.06 -10.49
N LEU A 83 14.41 -26.24 -10.11
CA LEU A 83 15.06 -27.56 -10.09
C LEU A 83 14.58 -28.42 -8.91
N LEU A 84 13.98 -27.82 -7.88
CA LEU A 84 13.41 -28.52 -6.73
C LEU A 84 11.96 -28.04 -6.54
N PRO A 85 10.93 -28.87 -6.74
CA PRO A 85 9.52 -28.48 -6.56
C PRO A 85 9.25 -27.97 -5.13
N GLU A 86 8.36 -26.96 -5.00
CA GLU A 86 8.04 -26.30 -3.71
C GLU A 86 7.57 -27.29 -2.63
N ASP A 87 6.69 -28.23 -3.00
CA ASP A 87 6.15 -29.26 -2.09
C ASP A 87 7.26 -30.16 -1.52
N VAL A 88 8.29 -30.46 -2.34
CA VAL A 88 9.44 -31.24 -1.92
C VAL A 88 10.38 -30.37 -1.07
N ALA A 89 10.59 -29.11 -1.48
CA ALA A 89 11.42 -28.15 -0.75
C ALA A 89 10.86 -27.89 0.67
N GLU A 90 9.54 -27.67 0.80
CA GLU A 90 8.88 -27.51 2.09
C GLU A 90 8.94 -28.78 2.95
N ARG A 91 8.65 -29.96 2.35
CA ARG A 91 8.61 -31.23 3.07
C ARG A 91 9.94 -31.59 3.70
N PHE A 92 11.05 -31.31 3.01
CA PHE A 92 12.40 -31.64 3.49
C PHE A 92 13.12 -30.44 4.08
N MET A 93 12.49 -29.28 4.13
CA MET A 93 13.13 -28.02 4.54
C MET A 93 14.47 -27.85 3.85
N ALA A 94 14.44 -27.92 2.51
CA ALA A 94 15.60 -27.91 1.65
C ALA A 94 15.38 -26.93 0.50
N VAL A 95 16.39 -26.14 0.14
CA VAL A 95 16.29 -25.16 -0.95
C VAL A 95 17.51 -25.25 -1.86
N PRO A 96 17.34 -25.19 -3.19
CA PRO A 96 18.46 -25.16 -4.12
C PRO A 96 19.10 -23.78 -4.10
N LEU A 97 20.42 -23.72 -4.27
CA LEU A 97 21.21 -22.48 -4.19
C LEU A 97 21.82 -22.07 -5.53
N ALA A 98 22.51 -22.99 -6.16
CA ALA A 98 23.23 -22.76 -7.42
C ALA A 98 23.70 -24.08 -8.03
N GLU A 99 23.99 -24.08 -9.32
CA GLU A 99 24.73 -25.17 -9.97
C GLU A 99 26.24 -24.90 -9.90
N VAL A 100 26.98 -25.77 -9.26
CA VAL A 100 28.44 -25.67 -9.11
C VAL A 100 29.12 -26.92 -9.61
N GLN A 101 29.90 -26.83 -10.69
CA GLN A 101 30.66 -27.93 -11.26
C GLN A 101 29.81 -29.19 -11.58
N GLY A 102 28.59 -28.98 -12.13
CA GLY A 102 27.69 -30.07 -12.50
C GLY A 102 26.97 -30.73 -11.30
N ARG A 103 27.04 -30.13 -10.11
CA ARG A 103 26.30 -30.52 -8.91
C ARG A 103 25.35 -29.42 -8.51
N LEU A 104 24.18 -29.81 -8.01
CA LEU A 104 23.27 -28.83 -7.43
C LEU A 104 23.64 -28.60 -5.94
N ALA A 105 23.98 -27.36 -5.59
CA ALA A 105 24.13 -26.95 -4.20
C ALA A 105 22.74 -26.82 -3.56
N VAL A 106 22.52 -27.51 -2.44
CA VAL A 106 21.22 -27.52 -1.72
C VAL A 106 21.50 -27.21 -0.25
N ALA A 107 20.78 -26.24 0.30
CA ALA A 107 20.78 -25.98 1.73
C ALA A 107 19.64 -26.71 2.43
N MET A 108 19.93 -27.29 3.60
CA MET A 108 18.97 -28.05 4.41
C MET A 108 19.15 -27.73 5.90
N ILE A 109 18.09 -27.91 6.70
CA ILE A 109 18.20 -27.81 8.16
C ILE A 109 19.03 -28.98 8.73
N ASP A 110 18.86 -30.18 8.20
CA ASP A 110 19.53 -31.39 8.65
C ASP A 110 20.22 -32.11 7.47
N ALA A 111 21.47 -31.72 7.23
CA ALA A 111 22.30 -32.31 6.19
C ALA A 111 22.75 -33.74 6.50
N ASN A 112 22.60 -34.23 7.74
CA ASN A 112 22.93 -35.59 8.14
C ASN A 112 21.80 -36.60 7.87
N ASN A 113 20.64 -36.13 7.46
CA ASN A 113 19.53 -37.00 7.05
C ASN A 113 19.80 -37.61 5.66
N VAL A 114 20.54 -38.70 5.65
CA VAL A 114 20.96 -39.41 4.43
C VAL A 114 19.75 -39.79 3.58
N GLN A 115 18.63 -40.20 4.18
CA GLN A 115 17.40 -40.57 3.46
C GLN A 115 16.82 -39.37 2.69
N ALA A 116 16.81 -38.20 3.30
CA ALA A 116 16.34 -36.96 2.64
C ALA A 116 17.29 -36.57 1.49
N VAL A 117 18.59 -36.62 1.71
CA VAL A 117 19.59 -36.29 0.69
C VAL A 117 19.50 -37.26 -0.50
N ASP A 118 19.39 -38.57 -0.24
CA ASP A 118 19.24 -39.59 -1.31
C ASP A 118 17.92 -39.41 -2.08
N TYR A 119 16.84 -39.13 -1.37
CA TYR A 119 15.55 -38.84 -2.02
C TYR A 119 15.65 -37.63 -2.94
N LEU A 120 16.23 -36.53 -2.48
CA LEU A 120 16.40 -35.30 -3.24
C LEU A 120 17.33 -35.53 -4.46
N ALA A 121 18.46 -36.24 -4.28
CA ALA A 121 19.36 -36.57 -5.37
C ALA A 121 18.67 -37.38 -6.46
N ASN A 122 17.89 -38.42 -6.09
CA ASN A 122 17.11 -39.24 -7.00
C ASN A 122 15.99 -38.46 -7.71
N ARG A 123 15.33 -37.54 -7.00
CA ARG A 123 14.25 -36.72 -7.58
C ARG A 123 14.77 -35.71 -8.59
N ILE A 124 15.89 -35.08 -8.28
CA ILE A 124 16.53 -34.05 -9.12
C ILE A 124 17.36 -34.70 -10.27
N GLN A 125 17.71 -35.99 -10.16
CA GLN A 125 18.56 -36.75 -11.08
C GLN A 125 19.95 -36.10 -11.30
N ARG A 126 20.49 -35.44 -10.25
CA ARG A 126 21.80 -34.78 -10.25
C ARG A 126 22.51 -35.00 -8.90
N PRO A 127 23.84 -35.07 -8.90
CA PRO A 127 24.58 -35.14 -7.66
C PRO A 127 24.46 -33.85 -6.89
N LEU A 128 24.22 -33.97 -5.56
CA LEU A 128 24.04 -32.83 -4.67
C LEU A 128 25.33 -32.45 -3.95
N LYS A 129 25.47 -31.15 -3.65
CA LYS A 129 26.40 -30.62 -2.67
C LYS A 129 25.58 -29.99 -1.55
N VAL A 130 25.57 -30.62 -0.38
CA VAL A 130 24.69 -30.22 0.73
C VAL A 130 25.37 -29.19 1.61
N PHE A 131 24.62 -28.19 2.03
CA PHE A 131 24.97 -27.14 2.98
C PHE A 131 23.96 -27.16 4.13
N MET A 132 24.38 -26.72 5.30
CA MET A 132 23.45 -26.44 6.40
C MET A 132 23.06 -24.97 6.42
N ALA A 133 21.78 -24.71 6.71
CA ALA A 133 21.27 -23.37 6.93
C ALA A 133 20.23 -23.36 8.06
N SER A 134 19.98 -22.19 8.64
CA SER A 134 18.95 -22.04 9.68
C SER A 134 17.54 -22.20 9.09
N GLU A 135 16.59 -22.56 9.94
CA GLU A 135 15.19 -22.67 9.54
C GLU A 135 14.65 -21.34 8.99
N GLU A 136 15.02 -20.23 9.60
CA GLU A 136 14.63 -18.89 9.17
C GLU A 136 15.19 -18.55 7.79
N SER A 137 16.47 -18.84 7.55
CA SER A 137 17.13 -18.70 6.25
C SER A 137 16.48 -19.56 5.16
N ILE A 138 16.12 -20.80 5.44
CA ILE A 138 15.43 -21.68 4.49
C ILE A 138 14.01 -21.16 4.22
N ARG A 139 13.25 -20.76 5.24
CA ARG A 139 11.92 -20.18 5.07
C ARG A 139 11.94 -18.88 4.26
N HIS A 140 12.99 -18.08 4.39
CA HIS A 140 13.20 -16.89 3.56
C HIS A 140 13.27 -17.26 2.06
N VAL A 141 14.03 -18.30 1.71
CA VAL A 141 14.14 -18.77 0.32
C VAL A 141 12.86 -19.49 -0.14
N LEU A 142 12.20 -20.29 0.72
CA LEU A 142 10.89 -20.88 0.42
C LEU A 142 9.84 -19.83 0.09
N GLY A 143 9.89 -18.64 0.73
CA GLY A 143 9.06 -17.51 0.38
C GLY A 143 9.25 -17.00 -1.06
N GLN A 144 10.39 -17.28 -1.69
CA GLN A 144 10.67 -16.88 -3.08
C GLN A 144 9.96 -17.76 -4.11
N TYR A 145 9.66 -19.03 -3.79
CA TYR A 145 8.82 -19.89 -4.63
C TYR A 145 7.42 -19.31 -4.83
N ARG A 146 6.86 -18.72 -3.78
CA ARG A 146 5.49 -18.16 -3.77
C ARG A 146 5.37 -16.82 -4.48
N THR A 147 6.45 -16.28 -5.01
CA THR A 147 6.43 -15.00 -5.72
C THR A 147 6.34 -15.20 -7.24
N ASP A 148 6.29 -16.43 -7.69
CA ASP A 148 6.38 -16.76 -9.11
C ASP A 148 5.01 -16.87 -9.77
N LEU A 149 4.85 -16.12 -10.87
CA LEU A 149 3.69 -16.18 -11.76
C LEU A 149 3.74 -17.38 -12.74
N SER A 150 4.78 -18.22 -12.67
CA SER A 150 4.92 -19.41 -13.54
C SER A 150 3.79 -20.41 -13.31
N SER A 151 3.29 -20.54 -12.06
CA SER A 151 2.14 -21.38 -11.74
C SER A 151 0.86 -20.97 -12.49
N VAL A 152 0.77 -19.72 -12.93
CA VAL A 152 -0.35 -19.24 -13.75
C VAL A 152 -0.23 -19.77 -15.18
N ASN A 153 0.99 -19.84 -15.73
CA ASN A 153 1.22 -20.42 -17.06
C ASN A 153 0.99 -21.94 -17.06
N GLU A 154 1.43 -22.65 -16.01
CA GLU A 154 1.15 -24.08 -15.84
C GLU A 154 -0.34 -24.37 -15.71
N ALA A 155 -1.05 -23.60 -14.86
CA ALA A 155 -2.49 -23.68 -14.73
C ALA A 155 -3.22 -23.34 -16.05
N ALA A 156 -2.62 -22.48 -16.85
CA ALA A 156 -3.10 -22.11 -18.16
C ALA A 156 -2.96 -23.24 -19.19
N GLU A 157 -1.83 -23.94 -19.19
CA GLU A 157 -1.56 -25.09 -20.06
C GLU A 157 -2.43 -26.30 -19.68
N ASP A 158 -2.62 -26.55 -18.37
CA ASP A 158 -3.50 -27.62 -17.89
C ASP A 158 -4.96 -27.37 -18.29
N SER A 159 -5.43 -26.11 -18.22
CA SER A 159 -6.78 -25.76 -18.70
C SER A 159 -6.96 -25.96 -20.19
N GLN A 160 -5.91 -25.76 -21.00
CA GLN A 160 -5.95 -26.06 -22.44
C GLN A 160 -6.06 -27.58 -22.70
N ARG A 161 -5.38 -28.42 -21.91
CA ARG A 161 -5.47 -29.87 -22.01
C ARG A 161 -6.85 -30.39 -21.59
N GLU A 162 -7.39 -29.87 -20.48
CA GLU A 162 -8.75 -30.22 -20.01
C GLU A 162 -9.83 -29.80 -21.01
N ALA A 163 -9.73 -28.63 -21.64
CA ALA A 163 -10.69 -28.16 -22.66
C ALA A 163 -10.68 -29.02 -23.95
N LEU A 164 -9.60 -29.74 -24.23
CA LEU A 164 -9.50 -30.67 -25.36
C LEU A 164 -10.12 -32.05 -25.02
N ASP A 165 -10.17 -32.43 -23.74
CA ASP A 165 -10.77 -33.67 -23.26
C ASP A 165 -12.27 -33.55 -22.94
N GLU A 166 -12.80 -32.36 -22.64
CA GLU A 166 -14.19 -32.10 -22.29
C GLU A 166 -15.18 -32.07 -23.47
N SER A 167 -14.79 -32.46 -24.69
CA SER A 167 -15.75 -32.70 -25.77
C SER A 167 -16.70 -33.91 -25.54
N SER A 168 -16.68 -34.48 -24.35
CA SER A 168 -17.54 -35.62 -23.95
C SER A 168 -18.07 -35.46 -22.53
N GLN A 169 -19.29 -34.94 -22.43
CA GLN A 169 -20.29 -35.15 -21.36
C GLN A 169 -20.15 -34.47 -19.99
N ASN A 170 -21.11 -33.56 -19.76
CA ASN A 170 -21.94 -33.35 -18.54
C ASN A 170 -21.41 -32.62 -17.30
N ILE A 171 -22.09 -31.46 -17.11
CA ILE A 171 -22.59 -30.86 -15.84
C ILE A 171 -21.58 -30.73 -14.69
N VAL A 172 -20.99 -29.54 -14.66
CA VAL A 172 -20.70 -28.66 -13.53
C VAL A 172 -20.76 -29.27 -12.13
N THR A 173 -19.64 -29.74 -11.66
CA THR A 173 -19.27 -29.59 -10.26
C THR A 173 -18.14 -28.55 -10.25
N ILE A 174 -18.41 -27.33 -9.73
CA ILE A 174 -17.41 -26.27 -9.62
C ILE A 174 -16.44 -26.70 -8.51
N VAL A 175 -15.39 -27.39 -8.90
CA VAL A 175 -14.30 -27.77 -8.00
C VAL A 175 -13.54 -26.47 -7.69
N GLN A 176 -13.34 -26.17 -6.40
CA GLN A 176 -12.53 -25.04 -5.90
C GLN A 176 -11.07 -25.09 -6.39
N ASP A 177 -10.64 -26.21 -6.96
CA ASP A 177 -9.27 -26.53 -7.40
C ASP A 177 -9.04 -26.47 -8.91
N SER A 178 -9.91 -25.81 -9.69
CA SER A 178 -9.67 -25.71 -11.14
C SER A 178 -8.40 -24.89 -11.45
N PRO A 179 -7.67 -25.22 -12.51
CA PRO A 179 -6.48 -24.45 -12.95
C PRO A 179 -6.74 -22.95 -13.08
N ILE A 180 -7.92 -22.59 -13.59
CA ILE A 180 -8.35 -21.17 -13.71
C ILE A 180 -8.54 -20.49 -12.36
N SER A 181 -9.08 -21.21 -11.36
CA SER A 181 -9.21 -20.66 -10.00
C SER A 181 -7.84 -20.42 -9.37
N ARG A 182 -6.88 -21.34 -9.57
CA ARG A 182 -5.49 -21.17 -9.12
C ARG A 182 -4.82 -19.99 -9.81
N ALA A 183 -4.98 -19.85 -11.13
CA ALA A 183 -4.45 -18.72 -11.89
C ALA A 183 -4.98 -17.38 -11.35
N LEU A 184 -6.28 -17.25 -11.14
CA LEU A 184 -6.89 -16.05 -10.57
C LEU A 184 -6.37 -15.76 -9.15
N SER A 185 -6.29 -16.78 -8.29
CA SER A 185 -5.76 -16.63 -6.93
C SER A 185 -4.32 -16.14 -6.93
N THR A 186 -3.46 -16.69 -7.79
CA THR A 186 -2.05 -16.28 -7.90
C THR A 186 -1.93 -14.84 -8.39
N ILE A 187 -2.73 -14.41 -9.36
CA ILE A 187 -2.77 -13.01 -9.83
C ILE A 187 -3.17 -12.07 -8.67
N LEU A 188 -4.21 -12.45 -7.91
CA LEU A 188 -4.67 -11.65 -6.77
C LEU A 188 -3.65 -11.62 -5.63
N GLU A 189 -2.99 -12.75 -5.34
CA GLU A 189 -1.92 -12.81 -4.34
C GLU A 189 -0.74 -11.90 -4.73
N TYR A 190 -0.31 -11.94 -5.98
CA TYR A 190 0.72 -11.03 -6.47
C TYR A 190 0.28 -9.57 -6.29
N ALA A 191 -0.96 -9.24 -6.67
CA ALA A 191 -1.49 -7.88 -6.55
C ALA A 191 -1.52 -7.41 -5.08
N VAL A 192 -1.94 -8.26 -4.14
CA VAL A 192 -1.95 -7.94 -2.70
C VAL A 192 -0.54 -7.77 -2.16
N LYS A 193 0.39 -8.69 -2.48
CA LYS A 193 1.79 -8.62 -2.04
C LYS A 193 2.52 -7.38 -2.58
N SER A 194 2.21 -6.98 -3.81
CA SER A 194 2.80 -5.79 -4.44
C SER A 194 2.09 -4.48 -4.09
N HIS A 195 1.08 -4.52 -3.19
CA HIS A 195 0.23 -3.38 -2.84
C HIS A 195 -0.40 -2.70 -4.07
N ALA A 196 -0.80 -3.49 -5.05
CA ALA A 196 -1.48 -2.97 -6.23
C ALA A 196 -2.87 -2.43 -5.86
N SER A 197 -3.24 -1.30 -6.44
CA SER A 197 -4.60 -0.75 -6.32
C SER A 197 -5.58 -1.38 -7.29
N ASP A 198 -5.11 -1.75 -8.49
CA ASP A 198 -5.96 -2.30 -9.55
C ASP A 198 -5.20 -3.41 -10.30
N VAL A 199 -5.93 -4.44 -10.74
CA VAL A 199 -5.49 -5.44 -11.71
C VAL A 199 -6.28 -5.24 -12.99
N HIS A 200 -5.60 -5.15 -14.10
CA HIS A 200 -6.19 -5.04 -15.43
C HIS A 200 -5.93 -6.33 -16.21
N ILE A 201 -6.97 -6.99 -16.65
CA ILE A 201 -6.95 -8.15 -17.52
C ILE A 201 -7.43 -7.69 -18.90
N GLU A 202 -6.50 -7.60 -19.84
CA GLU A 202 -6.73 -6.93 -21.13
C GLU A 202 -6.57 -7.92 -22.28
N PRO A 203 -7.66 -8.24 -23.00
CA PRO A 203 -7.58 -9.10 -24.16
C PRO A 203 -6.91 -8.36 -25.33
N LEU A 204 -5.90 -9.01 -25.90
CA LEU A 204 -5.27 -8.65 -27.15
C LEU A 204 -5.69 -9.62 -28.25
N GLU A 205 -5.24 -9.41 -29.48
CA GLU A 205 -5.54 -10.30 -30.61
C GLU A 205 -5.10 -11.75 -30.34
N LYS A 206 -3.88 -11.94 -29.83
CA LYS A 206 -3.26 -13.27 -29.66
C LYS A 206 -2.91 -13.63 -28.22
N ALA A 207 -3.13 -12.74 -27.28
CA ALA A 207 -2.74 -12.90 -25.89
C ALA A 207 -3.75 -12.24 -24.94
N LEU A 208 -3.68 -12.61 -23.67
CA LEU A 208 -4.35 -11.93 -22.58
C LEU A 208 -3.28 -11.25 -21.73
N LYS A 209 -3.27 -9.91 -21.71
CA LYS A 209 -2.29 -9.13 -20.98
C LYS A 209 -2.79 -8.82 -19.57
N ILE A 210 -1.97 -9.10 -18.55
CA ILE A 210 -2.26 -8.79 -17.15
C ILE A 210 -1.35 -7.65 -16.72
N ARG A 211 -1.94 -6.57 -16.21
CA ARG A 211 -1.23 -5.42 -15.65
C ARG A 211 -1.70 -5.13 -14.23
N CYS A 212 -0.80 -4.69 -13.37
CA CYS A 212 -1.10 -4.18 -12.04
C CYS A 212 -0.78 -2.70 -11.95
N ARG A 213 -1.63 -1.95 -11.24
CA ARG A 213 -1.33 -0.56 -10.88
C ARG A 213 -0.71 -0.55 -9.49
N VAL A 214 0.59 -0.26 -9.42
CA VAL A 214 1.33 -0.15 -8.16
C VAL A 214 1.80 1.29 -8.01
N ASP A 215 1.51 1.90 -6.87
CA ASP A 215 1.81 3.31 -6.56
C ASP A 215 1.36 4.28 -7.67
N GLY A 216 0.20 4.02 -8.28
CA GLY A 216 -0.40 4.82 -9.35
C GLY A 216 0.13 4.51 -10.76
N VAL A 217 1.18 3.71 -10.90
CA VAL A 217 1.80 3.35 -12.19
C VAL A 217 1.32 1.98 -12.65
N LEU A 218 0.84 1.89 -13.89
CA LEU A 218 0.38 0.65 -14.52
C LEU A 218 1.59 -0.10 -15.09
N ARG A 219 1.75 -1.39 -14.71
CA ARG A 219 2.85 -2.25 -15.14
C ARG A 219 2.33 -3.56 -15.66
N GLU A 220 2.90 -4.04 -16.76
CA GLU A 220 2.68 -5.40 -17.23
C GLU A 220 3.39 -6.37 -16.29
N ILE A 221 2.66 -7.40 -15.83
CA ILE A 221 3.21 -8.43 -14.96
C ILE A 221 3.35 -9.76 -15.69
N MET A 222 2.44 -10.05 -16.63
CA MET A 222 2.50 -11.26 -17.45
C MET A 222 1.59 -11.19 -18.68
N GLN A 223 1.78 -12.12 -19.59
CA GLN A 223 0.86 -12.43 -20.69
C GLN A 223 0.47 -13.90 -20.62
N LEU A 224 -0.83 -14.17 -20.81
CA LEU A 224 -1.40 -15.51 -20.85
C LEU A 224 -1.86 -15.83 -22.28
N PRO A 225 -2.00 -17.12 -22.65
CA PRO A 225 -2.62 -17.51 -23.89
C PRO A 225 -4.05 -16.96 -24.02
N LYS A 226 -4.43 -16.52 -25.20
CA LYS A 226 -5.76 -15.98 -25.49
C LYS A 226 -6.90 -16.94 -25.14
N SER A 227 -6.66 -18.25 -25.28
CA SER A 227 -7.65 -19.30 -25.03
C SER A 227 -8.17 -19.37 -23.59
N ILE A 228 -7.46 -18.78 -22.63
CA ILE A 228 -7.83 -18.77 -21.22
C ILE A 228 -8.85 -17.69 -20.88
N GLU A 229 -8.93 -16.63 -21.70
CA GLU A 229 -9.80 -15.49 -21.41
C GLU A 229 -11.26 -15.87 -21.10
N PRO A 230 -11.95 -16.70 -21.92
CA PRO A 230 -13.37 -17.00 -21.65
C PRO A 230 -13.59 -17.67 -20.29
N ALA A 231 -12.70 -18.61 -19.92
CA ALA A 231 -12.80 -19.31 -18.65
C ALA A 231 -12.46 -18.42 -17.45
N LEU A 232 -11.44 -17.56 -17.58
CA LEU A 232 -11.05 -16.61 -16.54
C LEU A 232 -12.12 -15.54 -16.32
N VAL A 233 -12.66 -14.97 -17.39
CA VAL A 233 -13.73 -13.97 -17.32
C VAL A 233 -15.00 -14.58 -16.74
N SER A 234 -15.41 -15.78 -17.18
CA SER A 234 -16.56 -16.49 -16.64
C SER A 234 -16.39 -16.75 -15.14
N ARG A 235 -15.21 -17.17 -14.69
CA ARG A 235 -14.92 -17.39 -13.27
C ARG A 235 -15.07 -16.10 -12.47
N ILE A 236 -14.56 -14.98 -12.96
CA ILE A 236 -14.70 -13.67 -12.32
C ILE A 236 -16.18 -13.25 -12.27
N LYS A 237 -16.94 -13.44 -13.35
CA LYS A 237 -18.40 -13.16 -13.38
C LYS A 237 -19.16 -13.97 -12.34
N ILE A 238 -18.87 -15.27 -12.21
CA ILE A 238 -19.48 -16.15 -11.19
C ILE A 238 -19.19 -15.62 -9.78
N LEU A 239 -17.92 -15.33 -9.46
CA LEU A 239 -17.53 -14.84 -8.15
C LEU A 239 -18.15 -13.48 -7.81
N SER A 240 -18.39 -12.65 -8.82
CA SER A 240 -18.97 -11.31 -8.68
C SER A 240 -20.49 -11.27 -8.82
N ASN A 241 -21.13 -12.43 -8.97
CA ASN A 241 -22.59 -12.58 -9.21
C ASN A 241 -23.09 -11.78 -10.44
N LEU A 242 -22.29 -11.82 -11.54
CA LEU A 242 -22.59 -11.18 -12.81
C LEU A 242 -23.19 -12.19 -13.82
N LYS A 243 -23.82 -11.68 -14.87
CA LYS A 243 -24.41 -12.52 -15.93
C LYS A 243 -23.29 -13.11 -16.80
N ILE A 244 -23.18 -14.43 -16.80
CA ILE A 244 -22.12 -15.16 -17.50
C ILE A 244 -22.31 -15.11 -19.01
N ASP A 245 -23.55 -15.16 -19.46
CA ASP A 245 -23.99 -15.21 -20.86
C ASP A 245 -24.08 -13.81 -21.53
N GLU A 246 -23.89 -12.74 -20.79
CA GLU A 246 -23.93 -11.37 -21.34
C GLU A 246 -22.52 -10.84 -21.58
N HIS A 247 -22.20 -10.59 -22.86
CA HIS A 247 -20.88 -10.16 -23.32
C HIS A 247 -20.91 -8.81 -24.08
N ARG A 248 -22.08 -8.17 -24.20
CA ARG A 248 -22.32 -7.00 -25.08
C ARG A 248 -22.41 -5.69 -24.33
N ILE A 249 -22.63 -5.74 -23.01
CA ILE A 249 -22.79 -4.56 -22.15
C ILE A 249 -21.80 -4.61 -20.98
N PRO A 250 -21.38 -3.45 -20.47
CA PRO A 250 -20.59 -3.39 -19.25
C PRO A 250 -21.35 -4.00 -18.06
N GLN A 251 -20.60 -4.62 -17.14
CA GLN A 251 -21.13 -5.18 -15.90
C GLN A 251 -20.21 -4.81 -14.73
N ASP A 252 -20.81 -4.41 -13.61
CA ASP A 252 -20.11 -4.08 -12.38
C ASP A 252 -20.52 -5.04 -11.27
N GLY A 253 -19.56 -5.52 -10.47
CA GLY A 253 -19.79 -6.44 -9.38
C GLY A 253 -18.76 -6.30 -8.28
N GLN A 254 -18.95 -7.12 -7.25
CA GLN A 254 -18.03 -7.15 -6.11
C GLN A 254 -18.02 -8.51 -5.44
N PHE A 255 -16.89 -8.90 -4.88
CA PHE A 255 -16.79 -10.04 -3.99
C PHE A 255 -15.64 -9.86 -3.00
N ALA A 256 -15.66 -10.59 -1.89
CA ALA A 256 -14.57 -10.61 -0.92
C ALA A 256 -13.78 -11.91 -1.06
N VAL A 257 -12.48 -11.83 -0.89
CA VAL A 257 -11.58 -12.99 -0.94
C VAL A 257 -10.56 -12.89 0.20
N ASN A 258 -10.24 -14.05 0.80
CA ASN A 258 -9.10 -14.14 1.70
C ASN A 258 -7.85 -14.46 0.88
N VAL A 259 -6.87 -13.55 0.87
CA VAL A 259 -5.63 -13.69 0.13
C VAL A 259 -4.46 -13.56 1.12
N ALA A 260 -3.65 -14.60 1.21
CA ALA A 260 -2.49 -14.63 2.11
C ALA A 260 -2.84 -14.27 3.58
N GLY A 261 -4.02 -14.70 4.07
CA GLY A 261 -4.50 -14.43 5.42
C GLY A 261 -5.10 -13.04 5.62
N LYS A 262 -5.29 -12.26 4.55
CA LYS A 262 -5.94 -10.95 4.57
C LYS A 262 -7.27 -10.99 3.84
N ASP A 263 -8.30 -10.43 4.45
CA ASP A 263 -9.59 -10.23 3.78
C ASP A 263 -9.54 -8.97 2.92
N VAL A 264 -9.72 -9.16 1.61
CA VAL A 264 -9.68 -8.09 0.62
C VAL A 264 -11.03 -8.02 -0.08
N ASP A 265 -11.66 -6.85 -0.09
CA ASP A 265 -12.84 -6.59 -0.90
C ASP A 265 -12.38 -6.21 -2.32
N LEU A 266 -13.01 -6.82 -3.31
CA LEU A 266 -12.70 -6.59 -4.72
C LEU A 266 -13.92 -5.97 -5.41
N ARG A 267 -13.69 -4.90 -6.17
CA ARG A 267 -14.67 -4.32 -7.10
C ARG A 267 -14.25 -4.66 -8.51
N ILE A 268 -15.18 -5.19 -9.29
CA ILE A 268 -14.96 -5.70 -10.61
C ILE A 268 -15.76 -4.88 -11.60
N ALA A 269 -15.09 -4.37 -12.63
CA ALA A 269 -15.73 -3.79 -13.81
C ALA A 269 -15.33 -4.61 -15.04
N ILE A 270 -16.32 -5.11 -15.78
CA ILE A 270 -16.12 -5.86 -17.01
C ILE A 270 -16.72 -5.05 -18.15
N SER A 271 -15.96 -4.86 -19.21
CA SER A 271 -16.42 -4.12 -20.38
C SER A 271 -16.07 -4.85 -21.67
N PRO A 272 -17.00 -4.94 -22.64
CA PRO A 272 -16.70 -5.48 -23.96
C PRO A 272 -15.72 -4.55 -24.69
N VAL A 273 -14.70 -5.15 -25.30
CA VAL A 273 -13.70 -4.47 -26.13
C VAL A 273 -13.51 -5.24 -27.43
N VAL A 274 -12.74 -4.68 -28.38
CA VAL A 274 -12.58 -5.27 -29.73
C VAL A 274 -12.15 -6.73 -29.71
N TRP A 275 -11.29 -7.10 -28.76
CA TRP A 275 -10.68 -8.43 -28.70
C TRP A 275 -11.26 -9.34 -27.61
N GLY A 276 -12.42 -9.01 -27.02
CA GLY A 276 -13.07 -9.81 -25.98
C GLY A 276 -13.62 -8.95 -24.85
N GLU A 277 -13.47 -9.39 -23.59
CA GLU A 277 -13.93 -8.65 -22.42
C GLU A 277 -12.72 -8.22 -21.55
N GLN A 278 -12.60 -6.91 -21.37
CA GLN A 278 -11.62 -6.34 -20.43
C GLN A 278 -12.18 -6.42 -19.01
N VAL A 279 -11.37 -6.87 -18.08
CA VAL A 279 -11.71 -6.86 -16.66
C VAL A 279 -10.77 -5.93 -15.91
N VAL A 280 -11.33 -5.08 -15.05
CA VAL A 280 -10.58 -4.29 -14.07
C VAL A 280 -11.03 -4.71 -12.68
N ILE A 281 -10.08 -5.16 -11.87
CA ILE A 281 -10.31 -5.55 -10.48
C ILE A 281 -9.64 -4.51 -9.59
N ARG A 282 -10.43 -3.75 -8.83
CA ARG A 282 -9.92 -2.84 -7.80
C ARG A 282 -9.82 -3.55 -6.47
N LEU A 283 -8.66 -3.47 -5.85
CA LEU A 283 -8.40 -4.06 -4.54
C LEU A 283 -8.66 -3.01 -3.45
N LEU A 284 -9.49 -3.36 -2.48
CA LEU A 284 -9.81 -2.54 -1.31
C LEU A 284 -9.20 -3.24 -0.08
N ASP A 285 -7.94 -2.93 0.21
CA ASP A 285 -7.25 -3.49 1.38
C ASP A 285 -7.77 -2.82 2.65
N LYS A 286 -8.39 -3.62 3.53
CA LYS A 286 -8.90 -3.17 4.84
C LYS A 286 -7.81 -3.08 5.90
N THR A 287 -6.67 -3.73 5.66
CA THR A 287 -5.59 -3.85 6.64
C THR A 287 -4.48 -2.85 6.34
N GLY A 288 -4.31 -1.83 7.15
CA GLY A 288 -3.13 -0.96 7.11
C GLY A 288 -3.33 0.50 6.76
N ASN A 289 -4.54 0.97 6.55
CA ASN A 289 -4.78 2.40 6.39
C ASN A 289 -4.84 3.06 7.79
N SER A 290 -3.70 3.62 8.22
CA SER A 290 -3.74 4.62 9.29
C SER A 290 -4.48 5.84 8.73
N PHE A 291 -5.67 6.11 9.30
CA PHE A 291 -6.40 7.35 9.03
C PHE A 291 -5.92 8.48 9.95
N ASP A 292 -4.66 8.48 10.36
CA ASP A 292 -4.09 9.59 11.13
C ASP A 292 -3.58 10.67 10.19
N LEU A 293 -3.99 11.92 10.45
CA LEU A 293 -3.61 13.07 9.63
C LEU A 293 -2.09 13.22 9.50
N THR A 294 -1.34 12.93 10.56
CA THR A 294 0.13 12.98 10.58
C THR A 294 0.77 11.92 9.69
N ASP A 295 0.25 10.67 9.72
CA ASP A 295 0.75 9.57 8.89
C ASP A 295 0.47 9.80 7.40
N MET A 296 -0.63 10.48 7.10
CA MET A 296 -0.96 10.91 5.75
C MET A 296 -0.03 12.00 5.23
N GLY A 297 0.71 12.68 6.14
CA GLY A 297 1.68 13.72 5.80
C GLY A 297 1.18 15.14 5.98
N TYR A 298 0.07 15.34 6.72
CA TYR A 298 -0.30 16.68 7.19
C TYR A 298 0.66 17.12 8.28
N ALA A 299 1.22 18.31 8.15
CA ALA A 299 2.23 18.83 9.07
C ALA A 299 2.04 20.31 9.36
N GLY A 300 2.56 20.78 10.47
CA GLY A 300 2.72 22.19 10.82
C GLY A 300 1.46 23.03 10.63
N ARG A 301 1.56 24.05 9.77
CA ARG A 301 0.46 25.00 9.50
C ARG A 301 -0.77 24.32 8.92
N ALA A 302 -0.61 23.37 8.01
CA ALA A 302 -1.70 22.63 7.39
C ALA A 302 -2.49 21.84 8.44
N LEU A 303 -1.80 21.10 9.31
CA LEU A 303 -2.42 20.33 10.38
C LEU A 303 -3.17 21.24 11.37
N ARG A 304 -2.55 22.36 11.79
CA ARG A 304 -3.21 23.34 12.71
C ARG A 304 -4.46 23.96 12.09
N ALA A 305 -4.43 24.30 10.80
CA ALA A 305 -5.61 24.85 10.12
C ALA A 305 -6.76 23.86 10.07
N ILE A 306 -6.48 22.58 9.79
CA ILE A 306 -7.48 21.51 9.85
C ILE A 306 -8.03 21.35 11.27
N GLN A 307 -7.16 21.23 12.28
CA GLN A 307 -7.57 21.09 13.68
C GLN A 307 -8.42 22.27 14.18
N LYS A 308 -8.15 23.48 13.67
CA LYS A 308 -8.99 24.65 13.92
C LYS A 308 -10.36 24.51 13.24
N GLY A 309 -10.38 24.02 11.99
CA GLY A 309 -11.60 23.83 11.21
C GLY A 309 -12.56 22.81 11.82
N ILE A 310 -12.06 21.63 12.20
CA ILE A 310 -12.87 20.54 12.77
C ILE A 310 -13.42 20.85 14.17
N LYS A 311 -12.83 21.80 14.90
CA LYS A 311 -13.33 22.25 16.21
C LYS A 311 -14.48 23.24 16.12
N ARG A 312 -14.81 23.73 14.93
CA ARG A 312 -15.98 24.61 14.76
C ARG A 312 -17.27 23.81 14.89
N PRO A 313 -18.28 24.34 15.54
CA PRO A 313 -19.55 23.63 15.76
C PRO A 313 -20.34 23.42 14.46
N SER A 314 -20.12 24.25 13.45
CA SER A 314 -20.81 24.19 12.16
C SER A 314 -19.97 24.78 11.04
N GLY A 315 -20.43 24.57 9.81
CA GLY A 315 -19.79 25.06 8.59
C GLY A 315 -19.26 23.94 7.73
N MET A 316 -18.49 24.29 6.70
CA MET A 316 -18.00 23.32 5.69
C MET A 316 -16.49 23.21 5.70
N ILE A 317 -16.00 21.96 5.65
CA ILE A 317 -14.61 21.64 5.31
C ILE A 317 -14.63 20.92 3.96
N LEU A 318 -13.98 21.52 2.97
CA LEU A 318 -14.01 21.05 1.59
C LEU A 318 -12.64 20.53 1.16
N THR A 319 -12.61 19.32 0.58
CA THR A 319 -11.39 18.74 0.03
C THR A 319 -11.42 18.78 -1.48
N SER A 320 -10.35 19.22 -2.08
CA SER A 320 -10.20 19.41 -3.52
C SER A 320 -9.04 18.57 -4.09
N GLY A 321 -9.24 18.10 -5.32
CA GLY A 321 -8.22 17.37 -6.06
C GLY A 321 -8.81 16.47 -7.13
N PRO A 322 -8.00 15.94 -8.06
CA PRO A 322 -8.44 15.00 -9.07
C PRO A 322 -8.82 13.64 -8.45
N THR A 323 -9.37 12.77 -9.28
CA THR A 323 -9.59 11.37 -8.91
C THR A 323 -8.26 10.71 -8.52
N GLY A 324 -8.28 9.91 -7.44
CA GLY A 324 -7.08 9.24 -6.93
C GLY A 324 -6.11 10.13 -6.14
N SER A 325 -6.48 11.38 -5.80
CA SER A 325 -5.65 12.25 -4.93
C SER A 325 -5.78 11.93 -3.44
N GLY A 326 -6.61 10.95 -3.04
CA GLY A 326 -6.80 10.54 -1.65
C GLY A 326 -7.85 11.34 -0.88
N LYS A 327 -8.80 12.02 -1.57
CA LYS A 327 -9.83 12.85 -0.93
C LYS A 327 -10.68 12.08 0.09
N SER A 328 -11.21 10.92 -0.28
CA SER A 328 -12.01 10.08 0.62
C SER A 328 -11.22 9.65 1.85
N THR A 329 -9.94 9.29 1.67
CA THR A 329 -9.05 8.94 2.77
C THR A 329 -8.86 10.11 3.75
N SER A 330 -8.70 11.35 3.21
CA SER A 330 -8.61 12.55 4.05
C SER A 330 -9.92 12.83 4.79
N LEU A 331 -11.08 12.66 4.14
CA LEU A 331 -12.37 12.82 4.82
C LEU A 331 -12.53 11.78 5.94
N TYR A 332 -12.13 10.53 5.72
CA TYR A 332 -12.16 9.51 6.76
C TYR A 332 -11.21 9.81 7.92
N ALA A 333 -10.05 10.42 7.64
CA ALA A 333 -9.14 10.88 8.68
C ALA A 333 -9.76 12.02 9.52
N LEU A 334 -10.47 12.96 8.87
CA LEU A 334 -11.20 14.02 9.57
C LEU A 334 -12.32 13.44 10.45
N ILE A 335 -13.09 12.47 9.93
CA ILE A 335 -14.13 11.78 10.70
C ILE A 335 -13.52 11.08 11.91
N LYS A 336 -12.42 10.34 11.73
CA LYS A 336 -11.74 9.65 12.83
C LYS A 336 -11.28 10.59 13.93
N GLU A 337 -10.79 11.79 13.56
CA GLU A 337 -10.29 12.79 14.50
C GLU A 337 -11.39 13.38 15.40
N ILE A 338 -12.63 13.46 14.88
CA ILE A 338 -13.76 14.04 15.62
C ILE A 338 -14.74 13.02 16.16
N LYS A 339 -14.59 11.74 15.77
CA LYS A 339 -15.52 10.68 16.17
C LYS A 339 -15.49 10.48 17.68
N ASP A 340 -16.68 10.61 18.29
CA ASP A 340 -16.97 10.37 19.69
C ASP A 340 -18.35 9.73 19.81
N ASP A 341 -18.61 8.94 20.86
CA ASP A 341 -19.89 8.27 21.06
C ASP A 341 -21.06 9.25 21.30
N SER A 342 -20.76 10.50 21.62
CA SER A 342 -21.74 11.59 21.80
C SER A 342 -22.11 12.32 20.52
N ILE A 343 -21.46 12.00 19.37
CA ILE A 343 -21.62 12.70 18.10
C ILE A 343 -22.24 11.78 17.05
N ASN A 344 -23.37 12.18 16.47
CA ASN A 344 -23.99 11.47 15.36
C ASN A 344 -23.37 11.88 14.03
N ILE A 345 -22.56 10.97 13.45
CA ILE A 345 -21.90 11.16 12.16
C ILE A 345 -22.63 10.35 11.10
N VAL A 346 -23.09 11.00 10.04
CA VAL A 346 -23.75 10.36 8.90
C VAL A 346 -23.02 10.69 7.60
N THR A 347 -22.74 9.68 6.80
CA THR A 347 -22.08 9.87 5.49
C THR A 347 -22.99 9.46 4.35
N LEU A 348 -22.77 10.07 3.18
CA LEU A 348 -23.41 9.73 1.91
C LEU A 348 -22.35 9.62 0.82
N GLU A 349 -22.16 8.43 0.27
CA GLU A 349 -21.00 8.07 -0.54
C GLU A 349 -21.38 7.33 -1.82
N ASP A 350 -20.53 7.44 -2.87
CA ASP A 350 -20.73 6.77 -4.15
C ASP A 350 -19.41 6.16 -4.67
N PRO A 351 -19.11 4.94 -4.27
CA PRO A 351 -19.70 4.14 -3.20
C PRO A 351 -18.93 4.30 -1.85
N VAL A 352 -19.39 3.62 -0.79
CA VAL A 352 -18.63 3.51 0.47
C VAL A 352 -17.33 2.75 0.22
N GLU A 353 -16.17 3.37 0.49
CA GLU A 353 -14.85 2.76 0.25
C GLU A 353 -14.41 1.87 1.42
N TYR A 354 -14.59 2.33 2.65
CA TYR A 354 -14.25 1.61 3.87
C TYR A 354 -15.37 1.76 4.89
N LYS A 355 -15.66 0.68 5.60
CA LYS A 355 -16.61 0.70 6.72
C LYS A 355 -15.92 1.29 7.95
N ILE A 356 -16.56 2.26 8.59
CA ILE A 356 -16.07 2.92 9.81
C ILE A 356 -17.05 2.58 10.94
N ASP A 357 -16.56 1.85 11.95
CA ASP A 357 -17.38 1.53 13.11
C ASP A 357 -17.89 2.79 13.79
N GLY A 358 -19.17 2.79 14.20
CA GLY A 358 -19.81 3.92 14.86
C GLY A 358 -20.06 5.14 13.96
N VAL A 359 -20.09 4.95 12.62
CA VAL A 359 -20.50 5.95 11.64
C VAL A 359 -21.64 5.39 10.80
N ASN A 360 -22.69 6.15 10.61
CA ASN A 360 -23.83 5.78 9.78
C ASN A 360 -23.52 6.08 8.32
N GLN A 361 -23.07 5.08 7.56
CA GLN A 361 -22.65 5.26 6.16
C GLN A 361 -23.76 4.83 5.20
N ILE A 362 -24.22 5.76 4.36
CA ILE A 362 -25.25 5.56 3.35
C ILE A 362 -24.56 5.53 1.98
N GLN A 363 -24.81 4.49 1.20
CA GLN A 363 -24.35 4.41 -0.18
C GLN A 363 -25.44 4.91 -1.14
N VAL A 364 -25.03 5.74 -2.10
CA VAL A 364 -25.90 6.19 -3.20
C VAL A 364 -26.31 4.99 -4.07
N HIS A 365 -27.58 4.94 -4.46
CA HIS A 365 -28.16 3.99 -5.38
C HIS A 365 -29.07 4.72 -6.37
N ALA A 366 -28.47 5.27 -7.42
CA ALA A 366 -29.17 6.10 -8.39
C ALA A 366 -30.35 5.36 -9.08
N ASP A 367 -30.19 4.05 -9.30
CA ASP A 367 -31.19 3.19 -9.95
C ASP A 367 -32.53 3.12 -9.22
N VAL A 368 -32.50 3.31 -7.89
CA VAL A 368 -33.70 3.34 -7.05
C VAL A 368 -34.05 4.75 -6.54
N GLY A 369 -33.40 5.79 -7.11
CA GLY A 369 -33.66 7.18 -6.78
C GLY A 369 -32.96 7.70 -5.52
N LEU A 370 -32.08 6.91 -4.89
CA LEU A 370 -31.23 7.37 -3.78
C LEU A 370 -30.00 8.09 -4.36
N THR A 371 -30.16 9.37 -4.66
CA THR A 371 -29.11 10.28 -5.15
C THR A 371 -28.45 11.03 -4.00
N PHE A 372 -27.37 11.78 -4.25
CA PHE A 372 -26.77 12.67 -3.25
C PHE A 372 -27.78 13.67 -2.70
N ALA A 373 -28.59 14.30 -3.54
CA ALA A 373 -29.60 15.26 -3.11
C ALA A 373 -30.71 14.62 -2.26
N SER A 374 -31.29 13.49 -2.71
CA SER A 374 -32.35 12.80 -1.98
C SER A 374 -31.84 12.20 -0.66
N GLY A 375 -30.64 11.63 -0.66
CA GLY A 375 -29.97 11.09 0.52
C GLY A 375 -29.68 12.19 1.56
N LEU A 376 -29.13 13.32 1.13
CA LEU A 376 -28.82 14.44 2.02
C LEU A 376 -30.08 15.02 2.68
N ARG A 377 -31.19 15.16 1.93
CA ARG A 377 -32.49 15.54 2.55
C ARG A 377 -32.95 14.54 3.61
N SER A 378 -32.67 13.25 3.43
CA SER A 378 -33.00 12.23 4.42
C SER A 378 -32.12 12.34 5.66
N ILE A 379 -30.80 12.53 5.48
CA ILE A 379 -29.81 12.67 6.54
C ILE A 379 -30.18 13.83 7.48
N LEU A 380 -30.57 14.98 6.94
CA LEU A 380 -30.95 16.16 7.72
C LEU A 380 -32.19 15.96 8.64
N ARG A 381 -32.87 14.79 8.55
CA ARG A 381 -33.95 14.40 9.46
C ARG A 381 -33.54 13.30 10.44
N GLN A 382 -32.25 12.94 10.46
CA GLN A 382 -31.69 11.89 11.32
C GLN A 382 -30.91 12.48 12.51
N ASP A 383 -31.12 13.77 12.81
CA ASP A 383 -30.43 14.49 13.89
C ASP A 383 -28.89 14.33 13.84
N PRO A 384 -28.23 14.63 12.69
CA PRO A 384 -26.80 14.51 12.59
C PRO A 384 -26.10 15.72 13.20
N ASP A 385 -24.95 15.52 13.86
CA ASP A 385 -24.03 16.60 14.22
C ASP A 385 -23.05 16.86 13.06
N VAL A 386 -22.61 15.79 12.40
CA VAL A 386 -21.64 15.83 11.30
C VAL A 386 -22.18 15.09 10.09
N VAL A 387 -22.13 15.75 8.95
CA VAL A 387 -22.56 15.20 7.66
C VAL A 387 -21.37 15.12 6.71
N MET A 388 -21.08 13.96 6.16
CA MET A 388 -20.14 13.84 5.06
C MET A 388 -20.88 13.55 3.76
N VAL A 389 -20.69 14.41 2.75
CA VAL A 389 -21.17 14.19 1.39
C VAL A 389 -19.96 13.86 0.53
N GLY A 390 -19.89 12.64 0.01
CA GLY A 390 -18.74 12.12 -0.73
C GLY A 390 -18.22 13.09 -1.78
N GLU A 391 -19.13 13.69 -2.56
CA GLU A 391 -18.79 14.76 -3.51
C GLU A 391 -20.00 15.65 -3.81
N ILE A 392 -19.70 16.89 -4.20
CA ILE A 392 -20.67 17.86 -4.72
C ILE A 392 -20.44 18.01 -6.23
N ARG A 393 -21.40 17.51 -7.04
CA ARG A 393 -21.34 17.58 -8.51
C ARG A 393 -22.35 18.57 -9.11
N ASP A 394 -23.43 18.81 -8.42
CA ASP A 394 -24.59 19.57 -8.93
C ASP A 394 -25.03 20.68 -7.95
N THR A 395 -25.80 21.62 -8.48
CA THR A 395 -26.32 22.79 -7.75
C THR A 395 -27.23 22.38 -6.59
N GLU A 396 -28.03 21.31 -6.76
CA GLU A 396 -28.99 20.90 -5.74
C GLU A 396 -28.27 20.36 -4.50
N THR A 397 -27.30 19.45 -4.70
CA THR A 397 -26.46 18.91 -3.63
C THR A 397 -25.66 20.02 -2.94
N ALA A 398 -25.11 20.98 -3.71
CA ALA A 398 -24.37 22.11 -3.18
C ALA A 398 -25.25 22.99 -2.27
N ASN A 399 -26.45 23.33 -2.70
CA ASN A 399 -27.40 24.12 -1.89
C ASN A 399 -27.78 23.40 -0.59
N LEU A 400 -28.06 22.11 -0.65
CA LEU A 400 -28.41 21.32 0.54
C LEU A 400 -27.25 21.24 1.53
N ALA A 401 -26.01 21.07 1.04
CA ALA A 401 -24.81 21.04 1.88
C ALA A 401 -24.58 22.40 2.57
N VAL A 402 -24.76 23.50 1.85
CA VAL A 402 -24.67 24.86 2.41
C VAL A 402 -25.78 25.10 3.45
N GLN A 403 -27.02 24.67 3.17
CA GLN A 403 -28.12 24.77 4.11
C GLN A 403 -27.86 23.98 5.39
N ALA A 404 -27.32 22.75 5.27
CA ALA A 404 -26.91 21.96 6.42
C ALA A 404 -25.89 22.72 7.29
N ALA A 405 -24.87 23.31 6.66
CA ALA A 405 -23.85 24.08 7.36
C ALA A 405 -24.41 25.32 8.06
N LEU A 406 -25.38 26.01 7.42
CA LEU A 406 -26.08 27.17 8.00
C LEU A 406 -26.97 26.80 9.20
N THR A 407 -27.56 25.60 9.16
CA THR A 407 -28.50 25.14 10.21
C THR A 407 -27.80 24.45 11.40
N GLY A 408 -26.48 24.55 11.48
CA GLY A 408 -25.71 24.13 12.64
C GLY A 408 -24.91 22.85 12.52
N HIS A 409 -24.83 22.24 11.32
CA HIS A 409 -24.11 21.01 11.12
C HIS A 409 -22.67 21.27 10.62
N LEU A 410 -21.74 20.42 11.02
CA LEU A 410 -20.40 20.38 10.42
C LEU A 410 -20.44 19.48 9.18
N VAL A 411 -20.16 20.06 8.01
CA VAL A 411 -20.30 19.38 6.72
C VAL A 411 -18.93 19.13 6.09
N PHE A 412 -18.62 17.87 5.76
CA PHE A 412 -17.45 17.50 4.99
C PHE A 412 -17.85 17.12 3.57
N SER A 413 -17.10 17.61 2.57
CA SER A 413 -17.35 17.20 1.19
C SER A 413 -16.15 17.36 0.30
N THR A 414 -16.25 16.85 -0.94
CA THR A 414 -15.22 17.01 -1.96
C THR A 414 -15.71 17.73 -3.20
N LEU A 415 -14.77 18.43 -3.84
CA LEU A 415 -14.95 19.00 -5.18
C LEU A 415 -13.76 18.62 -6.08
N HIS A 416 -14.00 18.68 -7.39
CA HIS A 416 -12.98 18.45 -8.39
C HIS A 416 -12.43 19.79 -8.90
N THR A 417 -11.46 20.36 -8.21
CA THR A 417 -10.70 21.54 -8.63
C THR A 417 -9.21 21.29 -8.49
N ASN A 418 -8.37 22.12 -9.11
CA ASN A 418 -6.92 21.92 -9.14
C ASN A 418 -6.19 22.53 -7.94
N SER A 419 -6.82 23.47 -7.23
CA SER A 419 -6.26 24.14 -6.05
C SER A 419 -7.34 24.39 -5.00
N ALA A 420 -6.95 24.68 -3.78
CA ALA A 420 -7.86 25.07 -2.69
C ALA A 420 -8.62 26.35 -3.04
N ALA A 421 -7.94 27.36 -3.54
CA ALA A 421 -8.56 28.63 -3.93
C ALA A 421 -9.58 28.47 -5.08
N GLY A 422 -9.39 27.47 -5.96
CA GLY A 422 -10.30 27.19 -7.06
C GLY A 422 -11.67 26.62 -6.64
N VAL A 423 -11.80 26.16 -5.39
CA VAL A 423 -13.08 25.65 -4.86
C VAL A 423 -14.14 26.75 -4.78
N LEU A 424 -13.74 27.93 -4.38
CA LEU A 424 -14.68 29.06 -4.15
C LEU A 424 -15.35 29.56 -5.43
N PRO A 425 -14.62 29.89 -6.52
CA PRO A 425 -15.25 30.16 -7.81
C PRO A 425 -16.10 29.00 -8.32
N ARG A 426 -15.71 27.76 -8.09
CA ARG A 426 -16.50 26.59 -8.50
C ARG A 426 -17.86 26.54 -7.83
N LEU A 427 -17.96 26.87 -6.56
CA LEU A 427 -19.25 26.98 -5.86
C LEU A 427 -20.11 28.14 -6.43
N LEU A 428 -19.47 29.27 -6.77
CA LEU A 428 -20.14 30.39 -7.45
C LEU A 428 -20.70 29.97 -8.82
N ASP A 429 -19.92 29.22 -9.61
CA ASP A 429 -20.35 28.69 -10.92
C ASP A 429 -21.53 27.70 -10.78
N MET A 430 -21.61 26.99 -9.66
CA MET A 430 -22.74 26.12 -9.32
C MET A 430 -23.97 26.91 -8.85
N GLY A 431 -23.92 28.25 -8.85
CA GLY A 431 -25.05 29.11 -8.52
C GLY A 431 -25.24 29.35 -7.03
N ILE A 432 -24.26 29.01 -6.19
CA ILE A 432 -24.33 29.32 -4.76
C ILE A 432 -24.05 30.81 -4.54
N GLU A 433 -24.90 31.47 -3.75
CA GLU A 433 -24.74 32.89 -3.45
C GLU A 433 -23.44 33.18 -2.68
N PRO A 434 -22.67 34.23 -3.07
CA PRO A 434 -21.38 34.53 -2.48
C PRO A 434 -21.40 34.67 -0.94
N PHE A 435 -22.44 35.28 -0.39
CA PHE A 435 -22.55 35.48 1.05
C PHE A 435 -22.78 34.16 1.81
N LEU A 436 -23.45 33.18 1.17
CA LEU A 436 -23.67 31.86 1.75
C LEU A 436 -22.33 31.08 1.80
N ILE A 437 -21.54 31.14 0.73
CA ILE A 437 -20.21 30.53 0.68
C ILE A 437 -19.33 31.16 1.78
N ALA A 438 -19.30 32.49 1.85
CA ALA A 438 -18.48 33.22 2.81
C ALA A 438 -18.83 32.89 4.28
N SER A 439 -20.14 32.66 4.55
CA SER A 439 -20.60 32.38 5.91
C SER A 439 -20.49 30.90 6.31
N THR A 440 -20.39 29.98 5.37
CA THR A 440 -20.41 28.54 5.65
C THR A 440 -19.08 27.83 5.45
N VAL A 441 -18.26 28.23 4.49
CA VAL A 441 -17.00 27.53 4.21
C VAL A 441 -15.94 27.98 5.22
N ASN A 442 -15.42 27.01 5.98
CA ASN A 442 -14.43 27.25 7.04
C ASN A 442 -13.00 26.99 6.59
N THR A 443 -12.79 25.85 5.94
CA THR A 443 -11.46 25.37 5.58
C THR A 443 -11.53 24.63 4.25
N ILE A 444 -10.53 24.85 3.41
CA ILE A 444 -10.42 24.17 2.13
C ILE A 444 -9.06 23.49 2.04
N ILE A 445 -9.07 22.21 1.67
CA ILE A 445 -7.90 21.35 1.55
C ILE A 445 -7.69 21.02 0.08
N GLY A 446 -6.64 21.52 -0.53
CA GLY A 446 -6.17 21.08 -1.84
C GLY A 446 -5.16 19.95 -1.68
N GLN A 447 -5.30 18.86 -2.46
CA GLN A 447 -4.40 17.72 -2.29
C GLN A 447 -4.04 16.98 -3.59
N ARG A 448 -2.84 16.39 -3.57
CA ARG A 448 -2.29 15.47 -4.57
C ARG A 448 -1.55 14.34 -3.85
N LEU A 449 -1.29 13.24 -4.56
CA LEU A 449 -0.42 12.16 -4.07
C LEU A 449 0.86 12.09 -4.87
N VAL A 450 1.98 11.95 -4.16
CA VAL A 450 3.32 11.66 -4.69
C VAL A 450 3.82 10.33 -4.14
N ARG A 451 4.73 9.69 -4.86
CA ARG A 451 5.37 8.46 -4.39
C ARG A 451 6.39 8.80 -3.29
N ARG A 452 6.47 7.94 -2.28
CA ARG A 452 7.51 8.01 -1.24
C ARG A 452 8.80 7.40 -1.74
N VAL A 453 9.93 7.99 -1.36
CA VAL A 453 11.25 7.39 -1.55
C VAL A 453 11.30 6.06 -0.78
N ALA A 454 11.83 5.03 -1.43
CA ALA A 454 12.01 3.72 -0.82
C ALA A 454 12.95 3.78 0.40
N PRO A 455 12.83 2.85 1.37
CA PRO A 455 13.70 2.83 2.56
C PRO A 455 15.20 2.74 2.23
N LYS A 456 15.57 2.09 1.11
CA LYS A 456 16.93 2.08 0.61
C LYS A 456 17.11 3.19 -0.43
N TYR A 457 17.89 4.20 -0.09
CA TYR A 457 18.12 5.37 -0.93
C TYR A 457 19.59 5.83 -0.90
N ASP A 458 19.96 6.60 -1.89
CA ASP A 458 21.24 7.33 -1.96
C ASP A 458 20.99 8.82 -1.77
N SER A 459 21.90 9.48 -1.04
CA SER A 459 21.88 10.93 -0.89
C SER A 459 22.78 11.57 -1.93
N TYR A 460 22.35 12.69 -2.49
CA TYR A 460 23.14 13.47 -3.44
C TYR A 460 23.01 14.97 -3.17
N GLN A 461 23.93 15.76 -3.72
CA GLN A 461 23.87 17.22 -3.64
C GLN A 461 23.09 17.77 -4.84
N SER A 462 22.20 18.72 -4.57
CA SER A 462 21.40 19.34 -5.62
C SER A 462 22.28 20.00 -6.68
N SER A 463 21.87 19.88 -7.94
CA SER A 463 22.46 20.65 -9.05
C SER A 463 22.19 22.15 -8.88
N PRO A 464 22.92 23.03 -9.59
CA PRO A 464 22.65 24.47 -9.53
C PRO A 464 21.21 24.86 -9.86
N LEU A 465 20.59 24.18 -10.85
CA LEU A 465 19.19 24.40 -11.24
C LEU A 465 18.22 23.96 -10.15
N GLU A 466 18.44 22.79 -9.55
CA GLU A 466 17.62 22.31 -8.42
C GLU A 466 17.77 23.26 -7.22
N THR A 467 18.98 23.72 -6.93
CA THR A 467 19.25 24.66 -5.85
C THR A 467 18.51 25.98 -6.03
N GLU A 468 18.57 26.58 -7.24
CA GLU A 468 17.83 27.77 -7.59
C GLU A 468 16.32 27.58 -7.45
N THR A 469 15.81 26.44 -7.93
CA THR A 469 14.39 26.10 -7.84
C THR A 469 13.93 25.92 -6.38
N ILE A 470 14.74 25.28 -5.54
CA ILE A 470 14.47 25.14 -4.10
C ILE A 470 14.43 26.54 -3.44
N GLN A 471 15.43 27.38 -3.72
CA GLN A 471 15.52 28.70 -3.12
C GLN A 471 14.35 29.61 -3.53
N SER A 472 13.98 29.61 -4.80
CA SER A 472 12.85 30.39 -5.29
C SER A 472 11.50 29.90 -4.73
N THR A 473 11.33 28.58 -4.56
CA THR A 473 10.05 27.98 -4.11
C THR A 473 9.87 28.05 -2.60
N VAL A 474 10.89 27.63 -1.83
CA VAL A 474 10.78 27.47 -0.36
C VAL A 474 11.86 28.18 0.43
N GLY A 475 12.82 28.85 -0.21
CA GLY A 475 13.95 29.51 0.48
C GLY A 475 13.52 30.52 1.55
N HIS A 476 12.39 31.21 1.36
CA HIS A 476 11.81 32.15 2.33
C HIS A 476 11.15 31.47 3.54
N LEU A 477 10.81 30.17 3.43
CA LEU A 477 10.24 29.34 4.51
C LEU A 477 11.32 28.63 5.33
N LEU A 478 12.54 28.47 4.77
CA LEU A 478 13.62 27.75 5.43
C LEU A 478 14.28 28.63 6.54
N PRO A 479 14.85 28.00 7.58
CA PRO A 479 15.56 28.72 8.64
C PRO A 479 16.77 29.46 8.06
N LYS A 480 16.97 30.73 8.47
CA LYS A 480 18.06 31.55 8.02
C LYS A 480 19.36 31.32 8.82
N THR A 481 19.19 30.98 10.09
CA THR A 481 20.28 30.70 11.02
C THR A 481 20.06 29.40 11.76
N GLN A 482 21.08 28.83 12.38
CA GLN A 482 20.99 27.65 13.23
C GLN A 482 20.00 27.85 14.39
N ALA A 483 19.89 29.06 14.92
CA ALA A 483 18.99 29.41 16.01
C ALA A 483 17.50 29.38 15.60
N ASP A 484 17.21 29.55 14.30
CA ASP A 484 15.84 29.57 13.78
C ASP A 484 15.29 28.15 13.56
N ILE A 485 16.15 27.12 13.48
CA ILE A 485 15.76 25.74 13.15
C ILE A 485 14.63 25.23 14.04
N PRO A 486 14.69 25.32 15.39
CA PRO A 486 13.62 24.80 16.24
C PRO A 486 12.27 25.47 15.97
N THR A 487 12.26 26.78 15.84
CA THR A 487 11.05 27.59 15.62
C THR A 487 10.44 27.27 14.25
N VAL A 488 11.24 27.25 13.19
CA VAL A 488 10.78 26.94 11.83
C VAL A 488 10.33 25.48 11.74
N SER A 489 11.06 24.54 12.36
CA SER A 489 10.68 23.13 12.38
C SER A 489 9.36 22.90 13.11
N GLN A 490 9.12 23.61 14.21
CA GLN A 490 7.83 23.56 14.93
C GLN A 490 6.70 24.16 14.09
N ASP A 491 6.94 25.27 13.42
CA ASP A 491 5.93 25.96 12.60
C ASP A 491 5.55 25.13 11.36
N LEU A 492 6.53 24.61 10.64
CA LEU A 492 6.32 23.85 9.39
C LEU A 492 6.05 22.36 9.64
N GLY A 493 6.39 21.83 10.82
CA GLY A 493 6.18 20.43 11.19
C GLY A 493 7.25 19.46 10.68
N TYR A 494 8.41 19.95 10.22
CA TYR A 494 9.51 19.13 9.71
C TYR A 494 10.73 19.22 10.64
N LYS A 495 11.26 18.06 11.07
CA LYS A 495 12.30 17.98 12.13
C LYS A 495 13.71 18.42 11.69
N ALA A 496 14.02 18.38 10.40
CA ALA A 496 15.39 18.58 9.90
C ALA A 496 15.38 19.34 8.56
N LEU A 497 15.00 20.62 8.60
CA LEU A 497 15.09 21.46 7.42
C LEU A 497 16.50 22.08 7.30
N PRO A 498 17.07 22.14 6.09
CA PRO A 498 18.35 22.81 5.84
C PRO A 498 18.22 24.33 6.01
N LEU A 499 19.36 24.99 6.19
CA LEU A 499 19.42 26.47 6.18
C LEU A 499 19.11 27.01 4.78
N SER A 500 18.50 28.18 4.72
CA SER A 500 18.29 28.92 3.48
C SER A 500 19.62 29.43 2.91
N GLY A 501 19.70 29.59 1.58
CA GLY A 501 20.87 30.21 0.91
C GLY A 501 22.10 29.32 0.81
N GLN A 502 21.95 27.98 0.96
CA GLN A 502 23.08 27.07 0.73
C GLN A 502 23.46 26.98 -0.75
N ALA A 503 24.73 26.70 -1.03
CA ALA A 503 25.23 26.49 -2.38
C ALA A 503 24.67 25.19 -3.01
N ALA A 504 24.34 24.19 -2.18
CA ALA A 504 23.68 22.96 -2.57
C ALA A 504 22.90 22.38 -1.38
N TYR A 505 21.82 21.64 -1.67
CA TYR A 505 20.98 20.95 -0.69
C TYR A 505 21.15 19.45 -0.80
N THR A 506 21.14 18.75 0.32
CA THR A 506 21.15 17.29 0.32
C THR A 506 19.75 16.77 -0.02
N LEU A 507 19.66 15.99 -1.09
CA LEU A 507 18.45 15.35 -1.59
C LEU A 507 18.64 13.84 -1.57
N VAL A 508 17.52 13.11 -1.71
CA VAL A 508 17.53 11.65 -1.71
C VAL A 508 16.97 11.10 -3.02
N ARG A 509 17.49 9.94 -3.43
CA ARG A 509 16.98 9.16 -4.55
C ARG A 509 16.90 7.69 -4.13
N GLY A 510 15.71 7.10 -4.20
CA GLY A 510 15.51 5.70 -3.88
C GLY A 510 16.26 4.79 -4.85
N ARG A 511 16.73 3.64 -4.36
CA ARG A 511 17.38 2.63 -5.21
C ARG A 511 16.32 1.83 -5.95
N ASP A 512 16.52 1.70 -7.25
CA ASP A 512 15.69 0.83 -8.08
C ASP A 512 16.00 -0.63 -7.75
N MET A 513 15.00 -1.34 -7.24
CA MET A 513 15.09 -2.73 -6.82
C MET A 513 13.79 -3.45 -7.22
N PRO A 514 13.77 -4.78 -7.35
CA PRO A 514 12.55 -5.51 -7.69
C PRO A 514 11.35 -5.18 -6.80
N GLN A 515 11.57 -4.99 -5.48
CA GLN A 515 10.53 -4.65 -4.51
C GLN A 515 10.20 -3.16 -4.46
N THR A 516 11.09 -2.29 -4.95
CA THR A 516 10.95 -0.83 -4.95
C THR A 516 11.27 -0.25 -6.33
N PRO A 517 10.45 -0.56 -7.34
CA PRO A 517 10.71 -0.16 -8.72
C PRO A 517 10.83 1.36 -8.86
N GLN A 518 11.83 1.82 -9.62
CA GLN A 518 12.20 3.23 -9.77
C GLN A 518 12.59 3.91 -8.44
N GLY A 519 12.86 3.14 -7.38
CA GLY A 519 13.26 3.67 -6.08
C GLY A 519 12.12 4.23 -5.22
N TYR A 520 10.88 3.85 -5.48
CA TYR A 520 9.74 4.33 -4.70
C TYR A 520 8.98 3.18 -4.04
N SER A 521 8.36 3.49 -2.88
CA SER A 521 7.51 2.56 -2.14
C SER A 521 6.43 3.31 -1.36
N GLY A 522 5.17 3.09 -1.73
CA GLY A 522 4.02 3.77 -1.15
C GLY A 522 3.86 5.23 -1.60
N ARG A 523 2.88 5.92 -1.03
CA ARG A 523 2.52 7.30 -1.40
C ARG A 523 2.41 8.19 -0.18
N CYS A 524 2.52 9.50 -0.36
CA CYS A 524 2.17 10.53 0.64
C CYS A 524 1.42 11.68 -0.04
N GLY A 525 0.63 12.40 0.76
CA GLY A 525 -0.08 13.57 0.27
C GLY A 525 0.82 14.79 0.13
N LEU A 526 0.50 15.64 -0.83
CA LEU A 526 0.88 17.04 -0.89
C LEU A 526 -0.35 17.87 -0.59
N TYR A 527 -0.22 18.81 0.30
CA TYR A 527 -1.36 19.55 0.84
C TYR A 527 -1.15 21.06 0.76
N GLU A 528 -2.22 21.76 0.40
CA GLU A 528 -2.40 23.17 0.66
C GLU A 528 -3.70 23.35 1.43
N VAL A 529 -3.63 23.97 2.59
CA VAL A 529 -4.81 24.14 3.46
C VAL A 529 -5.05 25.63 3.66
N MET A 530 -6.20 26.08 3.21
CA MET A 530 -6.65 27.45 3.27
C MET A 530 -7.70 27.62 4.36
N ASP A 531 -7.43 28.44 5.35
CA ASP A 531 -8.43 28.94 6.32
C ASP A 531 -9.23 30.08 5.66
N VAL A 532 -10.54 30.02 5.69
CA VAL A 532 -11.41 31.05 5.13
C VAL A 532 -11.59 32.15 6.17
N THR A 533 -10.64 33.09 6.18
CA THR A 533 -10.63 34.26 7.08
C THR A 533 -11.63 35.32 6.62
N GLU A 534 -11.89 36.36 7.43
CA GLU A 534 -12.77 37.45 7.07
C GLU A 534 -12.33 38.17 5.79
N GLU A 535 -11.02 38.32 5.58
CA GLU A 535 -10.49 38.95 4.36
C GLU A 535 -10.75 38.07 3.12
N VAL A 536 -10.61 36.73 3.27
CA VAL A 536 -10.98 35.78 2.21
C VAL A 536 -12.49 35.82 1.93
N GLN A 537 -13.32 35.86 2.99
CA GLN A 537 -14.77 36.03 2.84
C GLN A 537 -15.14 37.31 2.06
N ASN A 538 -14.47 38.41 2.36
CA ASN A 538 -14.67 39.65 1.63
C ASN A 538 -14.32 39.54 0.14
N LEU A 539 -13.29 38.76 -0.22
CA LEU A 539 -12.95 38.46 -1.62
C LEU A 539 -14.03 37.59 -2.29
N ILE A 540 -14.57 36.60 -1.57
CA ILE A 540 -15.66 35.75 -2.07
C ILE A 540 -16.89 36.59 -2.40
N VAL A 541 -17.30 37.48 -1.47
CA VAL A 541 -18.46 38.35 -1.67
C VAL A 541 -18.27 39.28 -2.88
N LYS A 542 -17.03 39.73 -3.12
CA LYS A 542 -16.65 40.52 -4.29
C LYS A 542 -16.48 39.71 -5.58
N ARG A 543 -16.69 38.39 -5.53
CA ARG A 543 -16.47 37.45 -6.64
C ARG A 543 -15.06 37.54 -7.23
N ALA A 544 -14.05 37.66 -6.34
CA ALA A 544 -12.66 37.71 -6.74
C ALA A 544 -12.21 36.41 -7.43
N THR A 545 -11.16 36.51 -8.25
CA THR A 545 -10.59 35.37 -8.97
C THR A 545 -9.87 34.41 -8.02
N SER A 546 -9.74 33.14 -8.42
CA SER A 546 -8.94 32.16 -7.67
C SER A 546 -7.52 32.63 -7.41
N ALA A 547 -6.89 33.35 -8.36
CA ALA A 547 -5.55 33.88 -8.22
C ALA A 547 -5.45 35.00 -7.14
N GLU A 548 -6.46 35.84 -6.99
CA GLU A 548 -6.50 36.86 -5.95
C GLU A 548 -6.68 36.24 -4.58
N ILE A 549 -7.57 35.25 -4.48
CA ILE A 549 -7.82 34.49 -3.24
C ILE A 549 -6.54 33.73 -2.83
N GLN A 550 -5.88 33.07 -3.76
CA GLN A 550 -4.65 32.32 -3.49
C GLN A 550 -3.52 33.24 -3.02
N ARG A 551 -3.34 34.40 -3.66
CA ARG A 551 -2.34 35.37 -3.21
C ARG A 551 -2.57 35.83 -1.77
N LEU A 552 -3.82 36.14 -1.43
CA LEU A 552 -4.18 36.50 -0.05
C LEU A 552 -3.92 35.35 0.92
N ALA A 553 -4.34 34.14 0.59
CA ALA A 553 -4.12 32.95 1.43
C ALA A 553 -2.62 32.70 1.68
N ILE A 554 -1.77 32.84 0.66
CA ILE A 554 -0.30 32.73 0.79
C ILE A 554 0.24 33.83 1.71
N GLN A 555 -0.21 35.08 1.56
CA GLN A 555 0.17 36.18 2.46
C GLN A 555 -0.23 35.91 3.92
N GLN A 556 -1.33 35.21 4.14
CA GLN A 556 -1.79 34.79 5.46
C GLN A 556 -1.10 33.52 5.99
N GLY A 557 -0.14 32.98 5.24
CA GLY A 557 0.68 31.86 5.67
C GLY A 557 0.30 30.49 5.13
N MET A 558 -0.63 30.40 4.17
CA MET A 558 -0.90 29.15 3.47
C MET A 558 0.36 28.68 2.73
N ILE A 559 0.69 27.41 2.87
CA ILE A 559 1.73 26.73 2.11
C ILE A 559 1.08 26.08 0.91
N THR A 560 1.59 26.37 -0.30
CA THR A 560 1.07 25.75 -1.53
C THR A 560 1.48 24.28 -1.63
N MET A 561 0.76 23.48 -2.42
CA MET A 561 1.10 22.06 -2.64
C MET A 561 2.54 21.88 -3.15
N ARG A 562 3.03 22.79 -4.01
CA ARG A 562 4.41 22.76 -4.50
C ARG A 562 5.40 23.02 -3.38
N GLN A 563 5.16 24.02 -2.54
CA GLN A 563 6.00 24.31 -1.37
C GLN A 563 6.02 23.15 -0.37
N ASP A 564 4.87 22.57 -0.04
CA ASP A 564 4.77 21.40 0.83
C ASP A 564 5.57 20.22 0.24
N GLY A 565 5.47 19.99 -1.07
CA GLY A 565 6.25 18.98 -1.78
C GLY A 565 7.75 19.18 -1.68
N TYR A 566 8.22 20.42 -1.84
CA TYR A 566 9.65 20.75 -1.73
C TYR A 566 10.18 20.58 -0.30
N LEU A 567 9.38 20.94 0.71
CA LEU A 567 9.72 20.69 2.12
C LEU A 567 9.80 19.17 2.40
N LYS A 568 8.89 18.38 1.84
CA LYS A 568 8.92 16.91 1.92
C LYS A 568 10.11 16.30 1.20
N ALA A 569 10.50 16.85 0.06
CA ALA A 569 11.70 16.41 -0.66
C ALA A 569 12.99 16.73 0.11
N LEU A 570 13.10 17.91 0.70
CA LEU A 570 14.22 18.29 1.57
C LEU A 570 14.27 17.44 2.86
N SER A 571 13.15 16.92 3.30
CA SER A 571 13.04 15.99 4.45
C SER A 571 13.22 14.52 4.06
N GLY A 572 13.51 14.20 2.79
CA GLY A 572 13.76 12.83 2.33
C GLY A 572 12.52 11.97 2.14
N VAL A 573 11.30 12.53 2.17
CA VAL A 573 10.04 11.78 2.03
C VAL A 573 9.74 11.44 0.58
N THR A 574 10.02 12.36 -0.34
CA THR A 574 9.80 12.23 -1.80
C THR A 574 10.95 12.87 -2.57
N THR A 575 10.85 12.98 -3.89
CA THR A 575 11.85 13.63 -4.73
C THR A 575 11.29 14.88 -5.39
N LEU A 576 12.17 15.83 -5.79
CA LEU A 576 11.77 17.01 -6.55
C LEU A 576 11.11 16.65 -7.89
N GLU A 577 11.58 15.55 -8.52
CA GLU A 577 11.02 15.04 -9.78
C GLU A 577 9.54 14.66 -9.60
N GLU A 578 9.21 13.91 -8.55
CA GLU A 578 7.82 13.54 -8.24
C GLU A 578 6.94 14.76 -7.95
N VAL A 579 7.45 15.71 -7.17
CA VAL A 579 6.71 16.94 -6.87
C VAL A 579 6.44 17.74 -8.15
N ASN A 580 7.45 17.92 -9.00
CA ASN A 580 7.30 18.66 -10.25
C ASN A 580 6.36 17.93 -11.24
N ARG A 581 6.36 16.59 -11.26
CA ARG A 581 5.43 15.80 -12.07
C ARG A 581 3.97 16.03 -11.69
N VAL A 582 3.69 16.23 -10.40
CA VAL A 582 2.33 16.24 -9.84
C VAL A 582 1.80 17.65 -9.57
N ALA A 583 2.68 18.58 -9.17
CA ALA A 583 2.32 19.94 -8.75
C ALA A 583 2.81 21.04 -9.73
N ALA A 584 3.10 20.68 -11.00
CA ALA A 584 3.53 21.66 -12.01
C ALA A 584 2.46 22.69 -12.35
N ASP A 585 1.19 22.31 -12.30
CA ASP A 585 0.04 23.14 -12.74
C ASP A 585 -0.54 24.02 -11.62
N THR A 586 0.06 24.04 -10.42
CA THR A 586 -0.46 24.78 -9.26
C THR A 586 0.27 26.11 -9.03
N ALA A 587 1.00 26.61 -10.05
CA ALA A 587 1.73 27.88 -9.99
C ALA A 587 0.86 29.06 -10.39
#